data_9fc4e7d99698a6a2036d441ca6ecd1a9
#
_entry.id   9fc4e7d99698a6a2036d441ca6ecd1a9
#
_cell.length_a   1.000
_cell.length_b   1.000
_cell.length_c   1.000
_cell.angle_alpha   90.00
_cell.angle_beta   90.00
_cell.angle_gamma   90.00
#
_symmetry.space_group_name_H-M   'P 1'
#
loop_
_entity.id
_entity.type
_entity.pdbx_description
1 polymer ?
#
loop_
_entity_poly.entity_id
_entity_poly.type
_entity_poly.pdbx_seq_one_letter_code
_entity_poly.pdbx_strand_id
1 'polypeptide(L)'
;MKKNKEILIATSNNGKIEEFENLLAEYKVVSLKDYDIEDAIEDGTSFLENALIKAKHGSFKTGLYSIADDSGLVVPKLNNQPGIYSARYAGNKASDKDNRDKIIEELNKLSVKELSAYYVCCLVGIEAYDDPMPLISFGRIYGKVSILSSGAVSYTHLTLPTRLLV
;
A
#
# COMPACT_ATOMS: atom_id res chain seq x y z
N MET A 1 -8.66 0.64 -30.90
CA MET A 1 -7.49 1.53 -30.94
C MET A 1 -7.30 2.23 -29.59
N LYS A 2 -6.83 1.52 -28.53
CA LYS A 2 -6.54 2.08 -27.19
C LYS A 2 -5.14 1.73 -26.67
N LYS A 3 -4.30 1.08 -27.48
CA LYS A 3 -2.99 0.51 -27.09
C LYS A 3 -1.85 1.50 -26.83
N ASN A 4 -2.07 2.82 -26.83
CA ASN A 4 -0.99 3.79 -26.71
C ASN A 4 -1.18 4.81 -25.57
N LYS A 5 -2.10 4.62 -24.65
CA LYS A 5 -2.22 5.52 -23.52
C LYS A 5 -1.32 4.99 -22.40
N GLU A 6 -0.28 5.73 -22.08
CA GLU A 6 0.60 5.44 -20.96
C GLU A 6 -0.13 5.76 -19.66
N ILE A 7 0.03 4.90 -18.66
CA ILE A 7 -0.46 5.08 -17.30
C ILE A 7 0.73 4.96 -16.37
N LEU A 8 0.96 5.99 -15.58
CA LEU A 8 1.99 5.98 -14.55
C LEU A 8 1.48 5.28 -13.30
N ILE A 9 2.23 4.33 -12.81
CA ILE A 9 2.07 3.81 -11.45
C ILE A 9 3.10 4.53 -10.57
N ALA A 10 2.62 5.40 -9.68
CA ALA A 10 3.44 6.28 -8.87
C ALA A 10 4.04 5.56 -7.66
N THR A 11 4.88 4.57 -7.94
CA THR A 11 5.63 3.77 -6.98
C THR A 11 6.93 3.28 -7.56
N SER A 12 7.92 3.05 -6.70
CA SER A 12 9.16 2.34 -7.03
C SER A 12 9.13 0.85 -6.64
N ASN A 13 8.04 0.35 -6.07
CA ASN A 13 7.89 -1.05 -5.66
C ASN A 13 7.64 -1.95 -6.87
N ASN A 14 8.62 -2.80 -7.20
CA ASN A 14 8.55 -3.69 -8.37
C ASN A 14 7.37 -4.67 -8.31
N GLY A 15 7.02 -5.19 -7.12
CA GLY A 15 5.89 -6.10 -6.98
C GLY A 15 4.55 -5.43 -7.32
N LYS A 16 4.35 -4.19 -6.89
CA LYS A 16 3.17 -3.41 -7.25
C LYS A 16 3.14 -3.08 -8.74
N ILE A 17 4.28 -2.72 -9.33
CA ILE A 17 4.37 -2.43 -10.77
C ILE A 17 3.92 -3.66 -11.57
N GLU A 18 4.45 -4.85 -11.26
CA GLU A 18 4.09 -6.11 -11.92
C GLU A 18 2.60 -6.45 -11.76
N GLU A 19 2.02 -6.21 -10.57
CA GLU A 19 0.58 -6.38 -10.35
C GLU A 19 -0.24 -5.46 -11.26
N PHE A 20 0.12 -4.19 -11.38
CA PHE A 20 -0.56 -3.24 -12.25
C PHE A 20 -0.37 -3.54 -13.74
N GLU A 21 0.80 -4.00 -14.17
CA GLU A 21 1.03 -4.45 -15.55
C GLU A 21 0.08 -5.59 -15.93
N ASN A 22 -0.13 -6.54 -15.01
CA ASN A 22 -1.07 -7.63 -15.24
C ASN A 22 -2.53 -7.17 -15.29
N LEU A 23 -2.91 -6.21 -14.42
CA LEU A 23 -4.28 -5.69 -14.34
C LEU A 23 -4.63 -4.76 -15.50
N LEU A 24 -3.67 -3.99 -15.96
CA LEU A 24 -3.81 -2.97 -16.98
C LEU A 24 -3.19 -3.40 -18.32
N ALA A 25 -3.28 -4.68 -18.66
CA ALA A 25 -2.64 -5.27 -19.85
C ALA A 25 -3.00 -4.60 -21.19
N GLU A 26 -4.09 -3.82 -21.24
CA GLU A 26 -4.49 -3.04 -22.41
C GLU A 26 -3.79 -1.68 -22.53
N TYR A 27 -3.07 -1.28 -21.50
CA TYR A 27 -2.36 0.01 -21.41
C TYR A 27 -0.84 -0.23 -21.37
N LYS A 28 -0.08 0.81 -21.67
CA LYS A 28 1.35 0.81 -21.39
C LYS A 28 1.56 1.33 -19.97
N VAL A 29 1.83 0.43 -19.05
CA VAL A 29 2.20 0.78 -17.68
C VAL A 29 3.64 1.29 -17.66
N VAL A 30 3.87 2.39 -16.98
CA VAL A 30 5.18 2.97 -16.69
C VAL A 30 5.27 3.30 -15.20
N SER A 31 6.48 3.37 -14.66
CA SER A 31 6.75 3.64 -13.25
C SER A 31 7.57 4.92 -13.04
N LEU A 32 7.73 5.35 -11.81
CA LEU A 32 8.62 6.49 -11.48
C LEU A 32 10.07 6.21 -11.89
N LYS A 33 10.50 4.94 -11.85
CA LYS A 33 11.86 4.53 -12.26
C LYS A 33 12.14 4.78 -13.73
N ASP A 34 11.13 4.63 -14.60
CA ASP A 34 11.29 4.83 -16.04
C ASP A 34 11.57 6.30 -16.39
N TYR A 35 11.32 7.21 -15.44
CA TYR A 35 11.54 8.66 -15.56
C TYR A 35 12.64 9.18 -14.63
N ASP A 36 13.34 8.32 -13.91
CA ASP A 36 14.34 8.69 -12.90
C ASP A 36 13.78 9.66 -11.84
N ILE A 37 12.54 9.37 -11.38
CA ILE A 37 11.82 10.17 -10.40
C ILE A 37 11.84 9.43 -9.05
N GLU A 38 12.23 10.14 -8.00
CA GLU A 38 12.15 9.63 -6.62
C GLU A 38 10.70 9.51 -6.14
N ASP A 39 10.46 8.58 -5.21
CA ASP A 39 9.16 8.45 -4.55
C ASP A 39 8.77 9.72 -3.81
N ALA A 40 7.47 9.98 -3.75
CA ALA A 40 6.92 11.10 -2.98
C ALA A 40 7.17 10.93 -1.48
N ILE A 41 7.33 12.05 -0.78
CA ILE A 41 7.34 12.06 0.69
C ILE A 41 5.91 11.82 1.18
N GLU A 42 5.69 10.73 1.89
CA GLU A 42 4.41 10.34 2.47
C GLU A 42 4.26 10.97 3.87
N ASP A 43 3.77 12.20 3.93
CA ASP A 43 3.52 12.96 5.16
C ASP A 43 2.03 13.13 5.49
N GLY A 44 1.17 12.44 4.76
CA GLY A 44 -0.26 12.39 5.01
C GLY A 44 -0.62 11.64 6.31
N THR A 45 -1.80 11.93 6.83
CA THR A 45 -2.34 11.36 8.08
C THR A 45 -3.27 10.16 7.83
N SER A 46 -3.54 9.84 6.58
CA SER A 46 -4.39 8.73 6.15
C SER A 46 -3.86 8.05 4.90
N PHE A 47 -4.31 6.80 4.65
CA PHE A 47 -4.00 6.09 3.41
C PHE A 47 -4.45 6.87 2.17
N LEU A 48 -5.60 7.55 2.24
CA LEU A 48 -6.10 8.37 1.13
C LEU A 48 -5.16 9.54 0.84
N GLU A 49 -4.73 10.27 1.87
CA GLU A 49 -3.81 11.40 1.69
C GLU A 49 -2.48 10.96 1.10
N ASN A 50 -1.89 9.87 1.61
CA ASN A 50 -0.64 9.35 1.07
C ASN A 50 -0.78 8.88 -0.39
N ALA A 51 -1.85 8.14 -0.71
CA ALA A 51 -2.11 7.73 -2.09
C ALA A 51 -2.30 8.94 -3.02
N LEU A 52 -3.02 9.98 -2.56
CA LEU A 52 -3.23 11.21 -3.33
C LEU A 52 -1.91 12.01 -3.52
N ILE A 53 -1.08 12.12 -2.48
CA ILE A 53 0.24 12.74 -2.54
C ILE A 53 1.09 12.04 -3.62
N LYS A 54 1.17 10.72 -3.59
CA LYS A 54 1.91 9.93 -4.59
C LYS A 54 1.38 10.12 -6.00
N ALA A 55 0.07 10.02 -6.20
CA ALA A 55 -0.54 10.19 -7.50
C ALA A 55 -0.26 11.60 -8.08
N LYS A 56 -0.44 12.64 -7.26
CA LYS A 56 -0.16 14.04 -7.65
C LYS A 56 1.32 14.25 -7.96
N HIS A 57 2.22 13.71 -7.14
CA HIS A 57 3.66 13.79 -7.40
C HIS A 57 4.02 13.20 -8.76
N GLY A 58 3.55 11.98 -9.04
CA GLY A 58 3.80 11.31 -10.31
C GLY A 58 3.25 12.09 -11.50
N SER A 59 1.98 12.50 -11.44
CA SER A 59 1.34 13.26 -12.51
C SER A 59 2.01 14.61 -12.74
N PHE A 60 2.39 15.34 -11.67
CA PHE A 60 3.10 16.61 -11.78
C PHE A 60 4.44 16.48 -12.50
N LYS A 61 5.17 15.41 -12.22
CA LYS A 61 6.50 15.16 -12.80
C LYS A 61 6.46 14.66 -14.23
N THR A 62 5.41 13.93 -14.62
CA THR A 62 5.37 13.26 -15.93
C THR A 62 4.30 13.81 -16.88
N GLY A 63 3.29 14.49 -16.37
CA GLY A 63 2.11 14.91 -17.14
C GLY A 63 1.18 13.76 -17.53
N LEU A 64 1.41 12.53 -17.02
CA LEU A 64 0.63 11.34 -17.32
C LEU A 64 -0.56 11.17 -16.37
N TYR A 65 -1.56 10.40 -16.82
CA TYR A 65 -2.53 9.79 -15.93
C TYR A 65 -1.76 8.96 -14.89
N SER A 66 -2.00 9.24 -13.62
CA SER A 66 -1.22 8.64 -12.53
C SER A 66 -2.11 7.86 -11.57
N ILE A 67 -1.72 6.63 -11.30
CA ILE A 67 -2.33 5.78 -10.28
C ILE A 67 -1.31 5.59 -9.16
N ALA A 68 -1.79 5.73 -7.92
CA ALA A 68 -1.01 5.39 -6.73
C ALA A 68 -1.88 4.61 -5.74
N ASP A 69 -1.24 3.80 -4.92
CA ASP A 69 -1.87 3.17 -3.77
C ASP A 69 -1.13 3.52 -2.49
N ASP A 70 -1.87 3.53 -1.39
CA ASP A 70 -1.30 3.36 -0.06
C ASP A 70 -2.04 2.26 0.68
N SER A 71 -1.28 1.40 1.34
CA SER A 71 -1.82 0.18 1.92
C SER A 71 -1.10 -0.20 3.20
N GLY A 72 -1.82 -0.90 4.08
CA GLY A 72 -1.22 -1.33 5.34
C GLY A 72 -2.14 -2.15 6.22
N LEU A 73 -1.55 -2.67 7.28
CA LEU A 73 -2.21 -3.45 8.32
C LEU A 73 -2.80 -2.52 9.38
N VAL A 74 -4.04 -2.76 9.75
CA VAL A 74 -4.72 -2.03 10.83
C VAL A 74 -5.17 -3.01 11.90
N VAL A 75 -4.73 -2.78 13.14
CA VAL A 75 -5.12 -3.56 14.31
C VAL A 75 -5.88 -2.64 15.29
N PRO A 76 -7.23 -2.69 15.31
CA PRO A 76 -8.03 -1.74 16.11
C PRO A 76 -7.67 -1.72 17.59
N LYS A 77 -7.36 -2.88 18.18
CA LYS A 77 -6.94 -2.99 19.58
C LYS A 77 -5.56 -2.41 19.89
N LEU A 78 -4.76 -2.12 18.86
CA LEU A 78 -3.49 -1.39 18.95
C LEU A 78 -3.66 0.08 18.52
N ASN A 79 -4.82 0.69 18.75
CA ASN A 79 -5.15 2.06 18.34
C ASN A 79 -4.96 2.27 16.82
N ASN A 80 -5.39 1.28 16.03
CA ASN A 80 -5.26 1.23 14.58
C ASN A 80 -3.81 1.15 14.06
N GLN A 81 -2.84 0.90 14.93
CA GLN A 81 -1.46 0.68 14.49
C GLN A 81 -1.30 -0.72 13.87
N PRO A 82 -0.30 -0.91 12.97
CA PRO A 82 0.64 0.08 12.43
C PRO A 82 0.01 1.13 11.49
N GLY A 83 -1.13 0.86 10.85
CA GLY A 83 -1.79 1.80 9.95
C GLY A 83 -0.89 2.25 8.79
N ILE A 84 -0.84 3.55 8.52
CA ILE A 84 0.01 4.17 7.48
C ILE A 84 1.52 3.96 7.71
N TYR A 85 1.92 3.52 8.89
CA TYR A 85 3.32 3.22 9.22
C TYR A 85 3.68 1.75 9.02
N SER A 86 2.84 0.95 8.33
CA SER A 86 3.03 -0.52 8.22
C SER A 86 4.40 -0.91 7.69
N ALA A 87 4.91 -0.23 6.68
CA ALA A 87 6.23 -0.51 6.10
C ALA A 87 7.42 -0.09 7.00
N ARG A 88 7.18 0.80 7.96
CA ARG A 88 8.20 1.39 8.84
C ARG A 88 7.82 1.34 10.32
N TYR A 89 6.99 0.38 10.71
CA TYR A 89 6.44 0.30 12.06
C TYR A 89 7.52 0.12 13.14
N ALA A 90 8.56 -0.65 12.85
CA ALA A 90 9.70 -0.82 13.74
C ALA A 90 10.83 0.23 13.50
N GLY A 91 10.64 1.16 12.54
CA GLY A 91 11.59 2.22 12.21
C GLY A 91 11.78 2.38 10.71
N ASN A 92 12.37 3.50 10.28
CA ASN A 92 12.49 3.86 8.85
C ASN A 92 13.31 2.87 7.99
N LYS A 93 14.15 2.05 8.61
CA LYS A 93 14.98 1.04 7.94
C LYS A 93 14.59 -0.39 8.35
N ALA A 94 13.40 -0.55 8.95
CA ALA A 94 12.94 -1.84 9.41
C ALA A 94 12.67 -2.79 8.23
N SER A 95 13.08 -4.03 8.40
CA SER A 95 12.68 -5.11 7.50
C SER A 95 11.24 -5.55 7.81
N ASP A 96 10.64 -6.32 6.91
CA ASP A 96 9.33 -6.94 7.16
C ASP A 96 9.36 -7.82 8.42
N LYS A 97 10.50 -8.45 8.70
CA LYS A 97 10.71 -9.22 9.91
C LYS A 97 10.63 -8.32 11.15
N ASP A 98 11.33 -7.18 11.17
CA ASP A 98 11.34 -6.27 12.30
C ASP A 98 9.93 -5.72 12.58
N ASN A 99 9.18 -5.38 11.52
CA ASN A 99 7.82 -4.92 11.64
C ASN A 99 6.89 -6.00 12.23
N ARG A 100 7.08 -7.28 11.82
CA ARG A 100 6.36 -8.41 12.40
C ARG A 100 6.72 -8.62 13.87
N ASP A 101 8.01 -8.62 14.19
CA ASP A 101 8.50 -8.83 15.56
C ASP A 101 7.93 -7.76 16.49
N LYS A 102 7.82 -6.53 16.04
CA LYS A 102 7.19 -5.45 16.81
C LYS A 102 5.69 -5.70 17.07
N ILE A 103 4.95 -6.26 16.11
CA ILE A 103 3.55 -6.66 16.34
C ILE A 103 3.47 -7.76 17.40
N ILE A 104 4.38 -8.75 17.36
CA ILE A 104 4.45 -9.80 18.39
C ILE A 104 4.70 -9.18 19.77
N GLU A 105 5.61 -8.23 19.84
CA GLU A 105 5.92 -7.52 21.09
C GLU A 105 4.67 -6.83 21.65
N GLU A 106 3.88 -6.15 20.80
CA GLU A 106 2.64 -5.51 21.24
C GLU A 106 1.58 -6.51 21.70
N LEU A 107 1.45 -7.67 21.02
CA LEU A 107 0.57 -8.77 21.48
C LEU A 107 1.00 -9.28 22.85
N ASN A 108 2.30 -9.47 23.06
CA ASN A 108 2.85 -9.92 24.35
C ASN A 108 2.60 -8.91 25.48
N LYS A 109 2.77 -7.61 25.21
CA LYS A 109 2.45 -6.53 26.18
C LYS A 109 0.99 -6.58 26.64
N LEU A 110 0.09 -6.92 25.72
CA LEU A 110 -1.33 -7.08 26.05
C LEU A 110 -1.68 -8.47 26.62
N SER A 111 -0.71 -9.38 26.72
CA SER A 111 -0.90 -10.77 27.17
C SER A 111 -1.97 -11.53 26.35
N VAL A 112 -2.07 -11.24 25.05
CA VAL A 112 -2.99 -11.91 24.13
C VAL A 112 -2.24 -12.68 23.05
N LYS A 113 -2.84 -13.77 22.56
CA LYS A 113 -2.24 -14.59 21.50
C LYS A 113 -2.62 -14.12 20.09
N GLU A 114 -3.74 -13.47 19.97
CA GLU A 114 -4.24 -12.98 18.68
C GLU A 114 -5.12 -11.73 18.84
N LEU A 115 -5.19 -10.92 17.80
CA LEU A 115 -6.11 -9.77 17.68
C LEU A 115 -6.73 -9.75 16.29
N SER A 116 -7.97 -9.29 16.22
CA SER A 116 -8.60 -8.97 14.93
C SER A 116 -7.87 -7.83 14.25
N ALA A 117 -7.66 -7.97 12.97
CA ALA A 117 -6.97 -7.02 12.13
C ALA A 117 -7.60 -6.97 10.74
N TYR A 118 -7.28 -5.96 9.97
CA TYR A 118 -7.59 -5.93 8.54
C TYR A 118 -6.44 -5.27 7.78
N TYR A 119 -6.27 -5.69 6.55
CA TYR A 119 -5.40 -5.00 5.62
C TYR A 119 -6.26 -4.05 4.77
N VAL A 120 -5.80 -2.84 4.56
CA VAL A 120 -6.46 -1.85 3.72
C VAL A 120 -5.57 -1.49 2.55
N CYS A 121 -6.18 -1.30 1.39
CA CYS A 121 -5.55 -0.69 0.24
C CYS A 121 -6.44 0.47 -0.22
N CYS A 122 -5.85 1.64 -0.37
CA CYS A 122 -6.49 2.81 -0.96
C CYS A 122 -5.82 3.08 -2.31
N LEU A 123 -6.61 3.08 -3.38
CA LEU A 123 -6.16 3.44 -4.73
C LEU A 123 -6.67 4.83 -5.08
N VAL A 124 -5.81 5.63 -5.68
CA VAL A 124 -6.14 6.94 -6.23
C VAL A 124 -5.66 7.01 -7.67
N GLY A 125 -6.55 7.39 -8.59
CA GLY A 125 -6.23 7.68 -9.99
C GLY A 125 -6.58 9.13 -10.31
N ILE A 126 -5.69 9.84 -10.99
CA ILE A 126 -5.88 11.24 -11.40
C ILE A 126 -5.50 11.45 -12.86
N GLU A 127 -6.28 12.28 -13.57
CA GLU A 127 -5.97 12.63 -14.96
C GLU A 127 -4.83 13.65 -15.06
N ALA A 128 -4.77 14.56 -14.11
CA ALA A 128 -3.75 15.62 -14.01
C ALA A 128 -3.46 15.92 -12.54
N TYR A 129 -2.36 16.59 -12.28
CA TYR A 129 -1.94 16.95 -10.92
C TYR A 129 -2.99 17.78 -10.15
N ASP A 130 -3.75 18.60 -10.84
CA ASP A 130 -4.81 19.48 -10.32
C ASP A 130 -6.22 18.93 -10.57
N ASP A 131 -6.34 17.64 -10.86
CA ASP A 131 -7.62 16.95 -11.10
C ASP A 131 -8.60 17.22 -9.94
N PRO A 132 -9.75 17.88 -10.20
CA PRO A 132 -10.75 18.17 -9.18
C PRO A 132 -11.60 16.97 -8.78
N MET A 133 -11.52 15.85 -9.55
CA MET A 133 -12.34 14.65 -9.34
C MET A 133 -11.50 13.37 -9.41
N PRO A 134 -10.57 13.15 -8.47
CA PRO A 134 -9.79 11.93 -8.43
C PRO A 134 -10.69 10.69 -8.33
N LEU A 135 -10.33 9.64 -9.05
CA LEU A 135 -10.92 8.32 -8.84
C LEU A 135 -10.34 7.73 -7.55
N ILE A 136 -11.20 7.26 -6.66
CA ILE A 136 -10.80 6.70 -5.36
C ILE A 136 -11.48 5.35 -5.19
N SER A 137 -10.69 4.35 -4.78
CA SER A 137 -11.20 3.02 -4.43
C SER A 137 -10.56 2.52 -3.14
N PHE A 138 -11.34 1.82 -2.32
CA PHE A 138 -10.87 1.19 -1.09
C PHE A 138 -11.16 -0.30 -1.11
N GLY A 139 -10.14 -1.10 -0.82
CA GLY A 139 -10.25 -2.52 -0.52
C GLY A 139 -9.91 -2.82 0.93
N ARG A 140 -10.59 -3.77 1.56
CA ARG A 140 -10.25 -4.29 2.90
C ARG A 140 -10.36 -5.80 2.93
N ILE A 141 -9.36 -6.43 3.58
CA ILE A 141 -9.37 -7.87 3.87
C ILE A 141 -9.27 -8.05 5.37
N TYR A 142 -10.25 -8.71 5.96
CA TYR A 142 -10.31 -8.95 7.40
C TYR A 142 -9.64 -10.26 7.76
N GLY A 143 -8.94 -10.25 8.88
CA GLY A 143 -8.21 -11.41 9.42
C GLY A 143 -7.77 -11.18 10.86
N LYS A 144 -6.69 -11.83 11.23
CA LYS A 144 -6.11 -11.75 12.58
C LYS A 144 -4.60 -11.63 12.48
N VAL A 145 -4.00 -10.93 13.42
CA VAL A 145 -2.59 -11.06 13.76
C VAL A 145 -2.47 -12.00 14.92
N SER A 146 -1.52 -12.95 14.87
CA SER A 146 -1.36 -13.96 15.93
C SER A 146 0.09 -14.31 16.18
N ILE A 147 0.39 -14.70 17.43
CA ILE A 147 1.64 -15.34 17.81
C ILE A 147 1.47 -16.83 17.56
N LEU A 148 2.25 -17.40 16.61
CA LEU A 148 2.29 -18.84 16.43
C LEU A 148 3.09 -19.51 17.55
N SER A 149 2.81 -20.79 17.82
CA SER A 149 3.51 -21.61 18.80
C SER A 149 5.03 -21.75 18.56
N SER A 150 5.52 -21.34 17.39
CA SER A 150 6.93 -21.29 17.00
C SER A 150 7.59 -19.90 17.16
N GLY A 151 6.88 -18.92 17.74
CA GLY A 151 7.39 -17.54 17.88
C GLY A 151 7.39 -16.72 16.58
N ALA A 152 6.80 -17.24 15.50
CA ALA A 152 6.64 -16.51 14.25
C ALA A 152 5.23 -15.92 14.15
N VAL A 153 5.10 -14.68 13.65
CA VAL A 153 3.81 -14.16 13.17
C VAL A 153 3.52 -14.83 11.84
N SER A 154 2.42 -15.55 11.76
CA SER A 154 1.90 -15.97 10.48
C SER A 154 0.89 -14.95 9.99
N TYR A 155 1.21 -14.34 8.85
CA TYR A 155 0.20 -13.71 8.00
C TYR A 155 -0.56 -14.76 7.17
N THR A 156 -0.57 -16.04 7.59
CA THR A 156 -1.12 -17.17 6.82
C THR A 156 -2.62 -17.06 6.51
N HIS A 157 -3.27 -16.01 7.01
CA HIS A 157 -4.64 -15.66 6.60
C HIS A 157 -4.76 -14.23 6.07
N LEU A 158 -3.64 -13.53 5.90
CA LEU A 158 -3.54 -12.25 5.18
C LEU A 158 -2.63 -12.40 3.95
N THR A 159 -2.61 -13.57 3.35
CA THR A 159 -2.22 -13.64 1.96
C THR A 159 -3.29 -12.86 1.21
N LEU A 160 -2.92 -11.65 0.75
CA LEU A 160 -3.65 -11.01 -0.31
C LEU A 160 -3.85 -12.10 -1.38
N PRO A 161 -5.07 -12.54 -1.67
CA PRO A 161 -5.27 -13.18 -2.94
C PRO A 161 -4.89 -12.09 -3.94
N THR A 162 -3.89 -12.35 -4.77
CA THR A 162 -3.53 -11.57 -5.96
C THR A 162 -4.72 -11.46 -6.95
N ARG A 163 -5.95 -11.44 -6.45
CA ARG A 163 -7.21 -11.52 -7.20
C ARG A 163 -8.33 -10.68 -6.60
N LEU A 164 -8.06 -9.55 -5.97
CA LEU A 164 -9.11 -8.63 -5.57
C LEU A 164 -8.80 -7.22 -6.04
N LEU A 165 -8.85 -7.07 -7.36
CA LEU A 165 -9.25 -5.84 -8.01
C LEU A 165 -10.37 -6.20 -9.00
N VAL A 166 -11.57 -6.31 -8.51
CA VAL A 166 -12.81 -6.18 -9.30
C VAL A 166 -13.69 -5.20 -8.56
#